data_5b64d32abf6131e025d257cb0b0cc14e
#
_entry.id   5b64d32abf6131e025d257cb0b0cc14e
#
_cell.length_a   1.000
_cell.length_b   1.000
_cell.length_c   1.000
_cell.angle_alpha   90.00
_cell.angle_beta   90.00
_cell.angle_gamma   90.00
#
_symmetry.space_group_name_H-M   'P 1'
#
loop_
_entity.id
_entity.type
_entity.pdbx_description
1 polymer ?
#
loop_
_entity_poly.entity_id
_entity_poly.type
_entity_poly.pdbx_seq_one_letter_code
_entity_poly.pdbx_strand_id
1 'polypeptide(L)'
;SDLLEMKGGNKQNLQMAAFNQLLRLRQVCADPCILNPKMEEADSAKLQTLLELLEESKDAGHRLLVFSTFVSALQLIKESLEERGIRYCYLDGSTKDRQGVCDTFNTTPTIPVMLMSLKAGGTGLNLTGADTVVHYDPWWNPAAEAQATDRAHRIGQTRTVTSIKLIAAGTIEERVMDLQKSKSEMLRKLLSESDSVSSAISLDLEDIKALLQD
;
A
#
# COMPACT_ATOMS: atom_id res chain seq x y z
N SER A 1 -2.65 7.29 -25.85
CA SER A 1 -1.78 7.65 -27.00
C SER A 1 -1.79 9.15 -27.28
N ASP A 2 -2.96 9.80 -27.37
CA ASP A 2 -3.11 11.20 -27.82
C ASP A 2 -2.54 12.26 -26.86
N LEU A 3 -2.42 11.95 -25.58
CA LEU A 3 -1.89 12.89 -24.56
C LEU A 3 -0.37 13.11 -24.65
N LEU A 4 0.35 12.17 -25.29
CA LEU A 4 1.80 12.25 -25.45
C LEU A 4 2.22 12.99 -26.72
N GLU A 5 1.29 13.18 -27.70
CA GLU A 5 1.57 13.82 -28.99
C GLU A 5 1.23 15.32 -29.04
N MET A 6 0.63 15.89 -28.00
CA MET A 6 0.30 17.33 -27.96
C MET A 6 1.57 18.20 -27.88
N LYS A 7 2.08 18.60 -29.06
CA LYS A 7 3.10 19.65 -29.19
C LYS A 7 2.49 21.00 -28.84
N GLY A 8 2.94 21.61 -27.72
CA GLY A 8 2.64 22.99 -27.39
C GLY A 8 1.84 23.25 -26.10
N GLY A 9 1.40 22.23 -25.39
CA GLY A 9 0.82 22.38 -24.05
C GLY A 9 1.91 22.56 -22.99
N ASN A 10 1.65 23.41 -22.01
CA ASN A 10 2.52 23.61 -20.87
C ASN A 10 2.94 22.26 -20.28
N LYS A 11 4.24 21.92 -20.27
CA LYS A 11 4.81 20.65 -19.83
C LYS A 11 4.29 20.21 -18.45
N GLN A 12 4.01 21.17 -17.56
CA GLN A 12 3.40 20.93 -16.26
C GLN A 12 1.97 20.37 -16.34
N ASN A 13 1.14 20.90 -17.25
CA ASN A 13 -0.24 20.43 -17.41
C ASN A 13 -0.29 19.00 -17.95
N LEU A 14 0.62 18.66 -18.87
CA LEU A 14 0.74 17.31 -19.40
C LEU A 14 1.20 16.32 -18.32
N GLN A 15 2.18 16.70 -17.52
CA GLN A 15 2.66 15.90 -16.40
C GLN A 15 1.55 15.66 -15.36
N MET A 16 0.78 16.68 -15.02
CA MET A 16 -0.33 16.57 -14.09
C MET A 16 -1.45 15.67 -14.64
N ALA A 17 -1.77 15.79 -15.93
CA ALA A 17 -2.77 14.92 -16.58
C ALA A 17 -2.33 13.44 -16.56
N ALA A 18 -1.08 13.16 -16.92
CA ALA A 18 -0.52 11.81 -16.90
C ALA A 18 -0.50 11.23 -15.46
N PHE A 19 -0.12 12.04 -14.48
CA PHE A 19 -0.16 11.63 -13.07
C PHE A 19 -1.58 11.31 -12.59
N ASN A 20 -2.57 12.12 -12.97
CA ASN A 20 -3.97 11.88 -12.62
C ASN A 20 -4.51 10.59 -13.27
N GLN A 21 -4.11 10.28 -14.50
CA GLN A 21 -4.47 9.00 -15.14
C GLN A 21 -3.84 7.80 -14.42
N LEU A 22 -2.55 7.86 -14.10
CA LEU A 22 -1.88 6.85 -13.31
C LEU A 22 -2.57 6.62 -11.96
N LEU A 23 -2.94 7.70 -11.29
CA LEU A 23 -3.66 7.64 -10.02
C LEU A 23 -4.99 6.89 -10.17
N ARG A 24 -5.79 7.22 -11.20
CA ARG A 24 -7.07 6.55 -11.45
C ARG A 24 -6.92 5.07 -11.79
N LEU A 25 -5.94 4.72 -12.63
CA LEU A 25 -5.64 3.32 -12.94
C LEU A 25 -5.30 2.52 -11.68
N ARG A 26 -4.46 3.07 -10.81
CA ARG A 26 -4.13 2.44 -9.52
C ARG A 26 -5.32 2.35 -8.58
N GLN A 27 -6.22 3.34 -8.58
CA GLN A 27 -7.44 3.29 -7.78
C GLN A 27 -8.36 2.15 -8.23
N VAL A 28 -8.55 1.96 -9.55
CA VAL A 28 -9.33 0.82 -10.08
C VAL A 28 -8.69 -0.51 -9.70
N CYS A 29 -7.36 -0.62 -9.77
CA CYS A 29 -6.64 -1.84 -9.37
C CYS A 29 -6.75 -2.11 -7.86
N ALA A 30 -6.76 -1.07 -7.03
CA ALA A 30 -6.95 -1.22 -5.60
C ALA A 30 -8.38 -1.67 -5.28
N ASP A 31 -9.37 -0.96 -5.80
CA ASP A 31 -10.78 -1.34 -5.72
C ASP A 31 -11.60 -0.54 -6.75
N PRO A 32 -12.34 -1.19 -7.66
CA PRO A 32 -13.15 -0.49 -8.66
C PRO A 32 -14.26 0.36 -8.05
N CYS A 33 -14.76 0.03 -6.86
CA CYS A 33 -15.78 0.80 -6.14
C CYS A 33 -15.30 2.21 -5.77
N ILE A 34 -13.99 2.46 -5.68
CA ILE A 34 -13.43 3.81 -5.43
C ILE A 34 -13.86 4.80 -6.52
N LEU A 35 -13.90 4.37 -7.78
CA LEU A 35 -14.27 5.24 -8.92
C LEU A 35 -15.73 5.07 -9.34
N ASN A 36 -16.32 3.94 -9.04
CA ASN A 36 -17.73 3.65 -9.40
C ASN A 36 -18.47 3.06 -8.20
N PRO A 37 -19.11 3.88 -7.36
CA PRO A 37 -19.85 3.42 -6.18
C PRO A 37 -21.08 2.54 -6.48
N LYS A 38 -21.39 2.30 -7.76
CA LYS A 38 -22.46 1.37 -8.18
C LYS A 38 -21.98 -0.08 -8.33
N MET A 39 -20.69 -0.30 -8.28
CA MET A 39 -20.11 -1.64 -8.26
C MET A 39 -20.27 -2.25 -6.88
N GLU A 40 -20.38 -3.58 -6.84
CA GLU A 40 -20.53 -4.32 -5.59
C GLU A 40 -19.18 -4.80 -5.05
N GLU A 41 -19.11 -5.14 -3.77
CA GLU A 41 -17.91 -5.72 -3.14
C GLU A 41 -17.38 -6.94 -3.91
N ALA A 42 -18.28 -7.77 -4.43
CA ALA A 42 -17.92 -8.96 -5.22
C ALA A 42 -17.11 -8.65 -6.49
N ASP A 43 -17.15 -7.40 -6.98
CA ASP A 43 -16.36 -6.95 -8.13
C ASP A 43 -14.89 -6.64 -7.77
N SER A 44 -14.55 -6.62 -6.49
CA SER A 44 -13.20 -6.33 -6.00
C SER A 44 -12.43 -7.61 -5.70
N ALA A 45 -11.69 -8.13 -6.69
CA ALA A 45 -10.87 -9.33 -6.53
C ALA A 45 -9.83 -9.20 -5.40
N LYS A 46 -9.24 -8.02 -5.23
CA LYS A 46 -8.28 -7.78 -4.14
C LYS A 46 -8.92 -7.84 -2.76
N LEU A 47 -10.12 -7.27 -2.61
CA LEU A 47 -10.84 -7.31 -1.36
C LEU A 47 -11.21 -8.75 -1.00
N GLN A 48 -11.69 -9.54 -1.96
CA GLN A 48 -11.96 -10.97 -1.75
C GLN A 48 -10.70 -11.72 -1.31
N THR A 49 -9.58 -11.54 -2.02
CA THR A 49 -8.29 -12.16 -1.66
C THR A 49 -7.81 -11.74 -0.26
N LEU A 50 -8.01 -10.47 0.12
CA LEU A 50 -7.65 -9.99 1.46
C LEU A 50 -8.51 -10.66 2.53
N LEU A 51 -9.82 -10.81 2.29
CA LEU A 51 -10.74 -11.44 3.24
C LEU A 51 -10.41 -12.93 3.43
N GLU A 52 -10.13 -13.66 2.34
CA GLU A 52 -9.67 -15.05 2.39
C GLU A 52 -8.37 -15.17 3.20
N LEU A 53 -7.38 -14.33 2.90
CA LEU A 53 -6.12 -14.28 3.63
C LEU A 53 -6.31 -13.97 5.12
N LEU A 54 -7.25 -13.09 5.46
CA LEU A 54 -7.57 -12.74 6.84
C LEU A 54 -8.18 -13.93 7.60
N GLU A 55 -9.10 -14.67 6.98
CA GLU A 55 -9.70 -15.86 7.58
C GLU A 55 -8.64 -16.96 7.81
N GLU A 56 -7.83 -17.27 6.80
CA GLU A 56 -6.74 -18.24 6.92
C GLU A 56 -5.74 -17.85 8.01
N SER A 57 -5.34 -16.58 8.03
CA SER A 57 -4.39 -16.08 9.03
C SER A 57 -4.95 -16.15 10.44
N LYS A 58 -6.23 -15.79 10.63
CA LYS A 58 -6.91 -15.85 11.93
C LYS A 58 -6.97 -17.29 12.44
N ASP A 59 -7.31 -18.26 11.57
CA ASP A 59 -7.39 -19.68 11.92
C ASP A 59 -6.02 -20.25 12.29
N ALA A 60 -4.95 -19.75 11.67
CA ALA A 60 -3.57 -20.08 12.00
C ALA A 60 -3.01 -19.31 13.21
N GLY A 61 -3.78 -18.41 13.83
CA GLY A 61 -3.36 -17.60 14.97
C GLY A 61 -2.40 -16.47 14.62
N HIS A 62 -2.42 -16.02 13.36
CA HIS A 62 -1.68 -14.86 12.86
C HIS A 62 -2.54 -13.58 12.90
N ARG A 63 -1.88 -12.44 12.93
CA ARG A 63 -2.54 -11.12 12.93
C ARG A 63 -1.97 -10.25 11.83
N LEU A 64 -2.87 -9.56 11.12
CA LEU A 64 -2.54 -8.79 9.93
C LEU A 64 -2.36 -7.31 10.23
N LEU A 65 -1.37 -6.72 9.54
CA LEU A 65 -1.20 -5.28 9.41
C LEU A 65 -1.35 -4.95 7.92
N VAL A 66 -2.46 -4.33 7.55
CA VAL A 66 -2.81 -4.03 6.14
C VAL A 66 -2.50 -2.57 5.84
N PHE A 67 -1.61 -2.35 4.90
CA PHE A 67 -1.28 -1.02 4.39
C PHE A 67 -1.91 -0.75 3.04
N SER A 68 -2.46 0.44 2.88
CA SER A 68 -2.85 0.98 1.57
C SER A 68 -2.39 2.42 1.39
N THR A 69 -2.10 2.79 0.15
CA THR A 69 -1.83 4.18 -0.22
C THR A 69 -3.13 4.99 -0.37
N PHE A 70 -4.27 4.30 -0.53
CA PHE A 70 -5.60 4.88 -0.69
C PHE A 70 -6.43 4.74 0.58
N VAL A 71 -6.75 5.87 1.22
CA VAL A 71 -7.69 5.90 2.36
C VAL A 71 -9.06 5.38 1.94
N SER A 72 -9.50 5.66 0.71
CA SER A 72 -10.76 5.14 0.17
C SER A 72 -10.80 3.60 0.10
N ALA A 73 -9.71 2.95 -0.28
CA ALA A 73 -9.62 1.48 -0.23
C ALA A 73 -9.73 0.97 1.22
N LEU A 74 -9.04 1.63 2.16
CA LEU A 74 -9.14 1.26 3.58
C LEU A 74 -10.57 1.43 4.13
N GLN A 75 -11.35 2.41 3.64
CA GLN A 75 -12.74 2.57 4.04
C GLN A 75 -13.62 1.42 3.53
N LEU A 76 -13.46 1.00 2.27
CA LEU A 76 -14.16 -0.16 1.71
C LEU A 76 -13.82 -1.45 2.46
N ILE A 77 -12.53 -1.67 2.77
CA ILE A 77 -12.11 -2.81 3.59
C ILE A 77 -12.77 -2.74 4.98
N LYS A 78 -12.79 -1.57 5.60
CA LYS A 78 -13.41 -1.34 6.90
C LYS A 78 -14.91 -1.69 6.88
N GLU A 79 -15.66 -1.19 5.89
CA GLU A 79 -17.09 -1.47 5.71
C GLU A 79 -17.33 -2.99 5.58
N SER A 80 -16.55 -3.67 4.76
CA SER A 80 -16.62 -5.12 4.60
C SER A 80 -16.33 -5.91 5.89
N LEU A 81 -15.38 -5.43 6.72
CA LEU A 81 -15.10 -6.05 8.03
C LEU A 81 -16.24 -5.82 9.02
N GLU A 82 -16.86 -4.63 9.01
CA GLU A 82 -18.01 -4.30 9.86
C GLU A 82 -19.22 -5.17 9.54
N GLU A 83 -19.54 -5.37 8.25
CA GLU A 83 -20.60 -6.24 7.80
C GLU A 83 -20.42 -7.70 8.24
N ARG A 84 -19.17 -8.15 8.35
CA ARG A 84 -18.81 -9.51 8.81
C ARG A 84 -18.63 -9.63 10.32
N GLY A 85 -18.81 -8.53 11.06
CA GLY A 85 -18.58 -8.49 12.50
C GLY A 85 -17.12 -8.75 12.91
N ILE A 86 -16.15 -8.50 12.01
CA ILE A 86 -14.74 -8.67 12.28
C ILE A 86 -14.20 -7.41 12.95
N ARG A 87 -13.61 -7.57 14.14
CA ARG A 87 -12.98 -6.45 14.86
C ARG A 87 -11.68 -6.05 14.19
N TYR A 88 -11.42 -4.75 14.14
CA TYR A 88 -10.21 -4.18 13.57
C TYR A 88 -9.74 -2.95 14.36
N CYS A 89 -8.48 -2.56 14.19
CA CYS A 89 -7.98 -1.23 14.48
C CYS A 89 -7.77 -0.45 13.17
N TYR A 90 -7.92 0.87 13.23
CA TYR A 90 -7.80 1.74 12.06
C TYR A 90 -6.94 2.95 12.35
N LEU A 91 -5.99 3.26 11.44
CA LEU A 91 -5.10 4.40 11.58
C LEU A 91 -4.81 5.06 10.23
N ASP A 92 -5.17 6.33 10.09
CA ASP A 92 -4.85 7.16 8.93
C ASP A 92 -4.30 8.54 9.34
N GLY A 93 -4.21 9.47 8.35
CA GLY A 93 -3.72 10.82 8.58
C GLY A 93 -4.57 11.65 9.55
N SER A 94 -5.85 11.33 9.73
CA SER A 94 -6.80 12.02 10.60
C SER A 94 -6.80 11.52 12.04
N THR A 95 -6.19 10.36 12.29
CA THR A 95 -6.16 9.72 13.63
C THR A 95 -5.37 10.59 14.61
N LYS A 96 -6.04 11.05 15.67
CA LYS A 96 -5.45 11.92 16.70
C LYS A 96 -4.59 11.14 17.69
N ASP A 97 -5.13 10.08 18.27
CA ASP A 97 -4.44 9.21 19.24
C ASP A 97 -3.87 7.97 18.55
N ARG A 98 -2.79 8.17 17.81
CA ARG A 98 -2.12 7.09 17.07
C ARG A 98 -1.50 6.05 17.97
N GLN A 99 -0.91 6.49 19.09
CA GLN A 99 -0.27 5.59 20.04
C GLN A 99 -1.31 4.71 20.74
N GLY A 100 -2.43 5.28 21.20
CA GLY A 100 -3.51 4.51 21.83
C GLY A 100 -4.13 3.46 20.92
N VAL A 101 -4.25 3.74 19.61
CA VAL A 101 -4.69 2.75 18.63
C VAL A 101 -3.67 1.61 18.49
N CYS A 102 -2.37 1.92 18.42
CA CYS A 102 -1.31 0.90 18.36
C CYS A 102 -1.27 0.06 19.64
N ASP A 103 -1.37 0.67 20.80
CA ASP A 103 -1.37 -0.01 22.09
C ASP A 103 -2.59 -0.93 22.21
N THR A 104 -3.77 -0.46 21.81
CA THR A 104 -4.99 -1.27 21.74
C THR A 104 -4.79 -2.50 20.85
N PHE A 105 -4.24 -2.31 19.65
CA PHE A 105 -3.94 -3.43 18.76
C PHE A 105 -2.94 -4.39 19.43
N ASN A 106 -1.81 -3.92 19.93
CA ASN A 106 -0.78 -4.78 20.51
C ASN A 106 -1.26 -5.57 21.72
N THR A 107 -2.10 -4.96 22.59
CA THR A 107 -2.56 -5.57 23.85
C THR A 107 -3.85 -6.36 23.75
N THR A 108 -4.55 -6.31 22.60
CA THR A 108 -5.84 -7.00 22.39
C THR A 108 -5.71 -8.09 21.33
N PRO A 109 -5.28 -9.32 21.66
CA PRO A 109 -5.05 -10.40 20.70
C PRO A 109 -6.28 -10.81 19.87
N THR A 110 -7.47 -10.49 20.36
CA THR A 110 -8.75 -10.80 19.71
C THR A 110 -9.10 -9.85 18.55
N ILE A 111 -8.28 -8.84 18.28
CA ILE A 111 -8.38 -7.99 17.09
C ILE A 111 -7.44 -8.56 16.02
N PRO A 112 -7.97 -9.22 14.96
CA PRO A 112 -7.12 -9.94 14.01
C PRO A 112 -6.40 -9.05 13.01
N VAL A 113 -6.87 -7.82 12.80
CA VAL A 113 -6.35 -6.95 11.73
C VAL A 113 -6.27 -5.49 12.16
N MET A 114 -5.23 -4.82 11.69
CA MET A 114 -5.08 -3.36 11.74
C MET A 114 -4.98 -2.81 10.33
N LEU A 115 -5.83 -1.86 10.00
CA LEU A 115 -5.83 -1.13 8.73
C LEU A 115 -5.06 0.18 8.90
N MET A 116 -4.12 0.45 8.01
CA MET A 116 -3.27 1.64 8.14
C MET A 116 -2.97 2.27 6.79
N SER A 117 -3.08 3.61 6.70
CA SER A 117 -2.58 4.31 5.53
C SER A 117 -1.05 4.32 5.51
N LEU A 118 -0.44 4.08 4.34
CA LEU A 118 1.01 4.00 4.19
C LEU A 118 1.71 5.28 4.69
N LYS A 119 1.11 6.45 4.44
CA LYS A 119 1.63 7.74 4.91
C LYS A 119 1.60 7.87 6.44
N ALA A 120 0.56 7.37 7.09
CA ALA A 120 0.45 7.42 8.54
C ALA A 120 1.41 6.46 9.25
N GLY A 121 1.78 5.37 8.59
CA GLY A 121 2.79 4.42 9.06
C GLY A 121 4.22 4.98 9.13
N GLY A 122 4.49 6.17 8.59
CA GLY A 122 5.82 6.79 8.54
C GLY A 122 6.41 7.24 9.88
N THR A 123 5.64 7.31 10.96
CA THR A 123 6.07 7.85 12.26
C THR A 123 6.27 6.74 13.29
N GLY A 124 7.50 6.35 13.57
CA GLY A 124 8.00 5.64 14.77
C GLY A 124 7.13 4.59 15.51
N LEU A 125 5.93 4.26 15.01
CA LEU A 125 4.97 3.38 15.66
C LEU A 125 5.49 1.95 15.81
N ASN A 126 5.13 1.29 16.89
CA ASN A 126 5.48 -0.10 17.19
C ASN A 126 4.24 -0.99 17.09
N LEU A 127 4.25 -1.98 16.18
CA LEU A 127 3.12 -2.85 15.87
C LEU A 127 3.50 -4.34 15.93
N THR A 128 4.23 -4.71 16.97
CA THR A 128 4.67 -6.09 17.21
C THR A 128 3.52 -7.06 17.50
N GLY A 129 2.30 -6.57 17.62
CA GLY A 129 1.11 -7.41 17.70
C GLY A 129 0.73 -8.11 16.40
N ALA A 130 1.28 -7.68 15.23
CA ALA A 130 1.12 -8.36 13.95
C ALA A 130 2.39 -9.12 13.58
N ASP A 131 2.24 -10.24 12.90
CA ASP A 131 3.31 -11.04 12.30
C ASP A 131 3.13 -11.23 10.78
N THR A 132 2.06 -10.69 10.22
CA THR A 132 1.81 -10.68 8.78
C THR A 132 1.51 -9.25 8.32
N VAL A 133 2.30 -8.75 7.37
CA VAL A 133 2.14 -7.42 6.78
C VAL A 133 1.63 -7.58 5.36
N VAL A 134 0.52 -6.93 5.04
CA VAL A 134 -0.09 -6.94 3.71
C VAL A 134 -0.02 -5.55 3.11
N HIS A 135 0.67 -5.42 1.98
CA HIS A 135 0.61 -4.24 1.13
C HIS A 135 -0.53 -4.44 0.13
N TYR A 136 -1.65 -3.77 0.36
CA TYR A 136 -2.88 -3.93 -0.41
C TYR A 136 -2.75 -3.39 -1.84
N ASP A 137 -1.99 -2.31 -2.01
CA ASP A 137 -1.61 -1.74 -3.29
C ASP A 137 -0.11 -1.41 -3.30
N PRO A 138 0.62 -1.66 -4.41
CA PRO A 138 2.04 -1.40 -4.47
C PRO A 138 2.34 0.10 -4.55
N TRP A 139 3.45 0.49 -3.95
CA TRP A 139 3.96 1.86 -4.01
C TRP A 139 5.28 1.90 -4.79
N TRP A 140 5.50 2.91 -5.62
CA TRP A 140 6.73 3.02 -6.43
C TRP A 140 8.01 3.20 -5.60
N ASN A 141 7.88 3.66 -4.34
CA ASN A 141 9.03 3.81 -3.45
C ASN A 141 9.17 2.58 -2.53
N PRO A 142 10.12 1.66 -2.82
CA PRO A 142 10.32 0.45 -2.03
C PRO A 142 10.75 0.74 -0.59
N ALA A 143 11.45 1.86 -0.34
CA ALA A 143 11.88 2.22 1.01
C ALA A 143 10.69 2.55 1.92
N ALA A 144 9.62 3.15 1.39
CA ALA A 144 8.41 3.41 2.17
C ALA A 144 7.67 2.13 2.54
N GLU A 145 7.62 1.14 1.65
CA GLU A 145 7.04 -0.18 1.95
C GLU A 145 7.90 -0.95 2.97
N ALA A 146 9.22 -0.95 2.80
CA ALA A 146 10.14 -1.56 3.77
C ALA A 146 9.98 -0.92 5.15
N GLN A 147 9.91 0.41 5.23
CA GLN A 147 9.66 1.13 6.47
C GLN A 147 8.31 0.76 7.11
N ALA A 148 7.27 0.51 6.31
CA ALA A 148 5.98 0.04 6.80
C ALA A 148 6.08 -1.37 7.38
N THR A 149 6.76 -2.28 6.70
CA THR A 149 7.01 -3.65 7.18
C THR A 149 7.82 -3.65 8.49
N ASP A 150 8.79 -2.76 8.63
CA ASP A 150 9.61 -2.61 9.84
C ASP A 150 8.79 -2.16 11.08
N ARG A 151 7.52 -1.77 10.94
CA ARG A 151 6.63 -1.52 12.10
C ARG A 151 6.28 -2.81 12.83
N ALA A 152 6.13 -3.91 12.12
CA ALA A 152 5.92 -5.23 12.71
C ALA A 152 7.25 -5.89 13.12
N HIS A 153 8.34 -5.63 12.38
CA HIS A 153 9.67 -6.20 12.62
C HIS A 153 10.50 -5.31 13.55
N ARG A 154 10.10 -5.22 14.81
CA ARG A 154 10.79 -4.40 15.83
C ARG A 154 11.16 -5.19 17.07
N ILE A 155 11.97 -4.57 17.96
CA ILE A 155 12.30 -5.11 19.29
C ILE A 155 10.99 -5.41 20.01
N GLY A 156 10.83 -6.66 20.46
CA GLY A 156 9.60 -7.19 21.06
C GLY A 156 8.80 -8.11 20.12
N GLN A 157 9.12 -8.18 18.84
CA GLN A 157 8.56 -9.20 17.93
C GLN A 157 9.24 -10.56 18.19
N THR A 158 8.44 -11.57 18.50
CA THR A 158 8.91 -12.94 18.80
C THR A 158 8.64 -13.92 17.67
N ARG A 159 7.88 -13.50 16.65
CA ARG A 159 7.51 -14.32 15.49
C ARG A 159 8.23 -13.85 14.23
N THR A 160 8.37 -14.73 13.26
CA THR A 160 8.82 -14.37 11.91
C THR A 160 7.75 -13.46 11.27
N VAL A 161 8.17 -12.30 10.76
CA VAL A 161 7.27 -11.39 10.05
C VAL A 161 7.22 -11.77 8.58
N THR A 162 6.02 -12.09 8.09
CA THR A 162 5.75 -12.34 6.67
C THR A 162 5.25 -11.07 6.01
N SER A 163 5.79 -10.70 4.84
CA SER A 163 5.33 -9.57 4.04
C SER A 163 4.72 -10.05 2.73
N ILE A 164 3.47 -9.66 2.48
CA ILE A 164 2.67 -10.05 1.30
C ILE A 164 2.31 -8.78 0.53
N LYS A 165 2.39 -8.85 -0.80
CA LYS A 165 1.92 -7.77 -1.70
C LYS A 165 0.78 -8.30 -2.56
N LEU A 166 -0.35 -7.63 -2.55
CA LEU A 166 -1.48 -7.94 -3.44
C LEU A 166 -1.31 -7.14 -4.74
N ILE A 167 -1.13 -7.85 -5.84
CA ILE A 167 -0.89 -7.27 -7.16
C ILE A 167 -1.97 -7.76 -8.12
N ALA A 168 -2.68 -6.83 -8.76
CA ALA A 168 -3.62 -7.15 -9.82
C ALA A 168 -2.84 -7.51 -11.10
N ALA A 169 -2.95 -8.77 -11.52
CA ALA A 169 -2.24 -9.29 -12.68
C ALA A 169 -2.73 -8.65 -14.00
N GLY A 170 -1.83 -8.43 -14.95
CA GLY A 170 -2.14 -7.81 -16.24
C GLY A 170 -2.47 -6.31 -16.15
N THR A 171 -2.07 -5.63 -15.08
CA THR A 171 -2.40 -4.23 -14.83
C THR A 171 -1.18 -3.33 -14.64
N ILE A 172 -1.45 -2.03 -14.45
CA ILE A 172 -0.43 -1.04 -14.10
C ILE A 172 0.37 -1.39 -12.84
N GLU A 173 -0.16 -2.22 -11.94
CA GLU A 173 0.52 -2.59 -10.72
C GLU A 173 1.74 -3.48 -10.94
N GLU A 174 1.71 -4.35 -11.94
CA GLU A 174 2.90 -5.12 -12.35
C GLU A 174 4.01 -4.19 -12.83
N ARG A 175 3.68 -3.16 -13.61
CA ARG A 175 4.64 -2.14 -14.06
C ARG A 175 5.21 -1.33 -12.89
N VAL A 176 4.39 -1.01 -11.89
CA VAL A 176 4.86 -0.38 -10.65
C VAL A 176 5.86 -1.29 -9.91
N MET A 177 5.62 -2.60 -9.89
CA MET A 177 6.56 -3.56 -9.30
C MET A 177 7.89 -3.63 -10.07
N ASP A 178 7.85 -3.59 -11.40
CA ASP A 178 9.07 -3.58 -12.21
C ASP A 178 9.86 -2.27 -12.02
N LEU A 179 9.18 -1.14 -11.92
CA LEU A 179 9.81 0.14 -11.57
C LEU A 179 10.45 0.09 -10.17
N GLN A 180 9.78 -0.52 -9.17
CA GLN A 180 10.36 -0.75 -7.85
C GLN A 180 11.67 -1.54 -7.92
N LYS A 181 11.69 -2.64 -8.68
CA LYS A 181 12.89 -3.49 -8.84
C LYS A 181 14.04 -2.69 -9.45
N SER A 182 13.79 -1.98 -10.55
CA SER A 182 14.79 -1.14 -11.23
C SER A 182 15.38 -0.08 -10.30
N LYS A 183 14.53 0.62 -9.55
CA LYS A 183 14.95 1.64 -8.58
C LYS A 183 15.74 1.05 -7.41
N SER A 184 15.35 -0.12 -6.92
CA SER A 184 16.07 -0.83 -5.86
C SER A 184 17.47 -1.29 -6.32
N GLU A 185 17.59 -1.79 -7.54
CA GLU A 185 18.86 -2.19 -8.12
C GLU A 185 19.79 -1.00 -8.35
N MET A 186 19.24 0.13 -8.83
CA MET A 186 20.00 1.37 -8.99
C MET A 186 20.54 1.87 -7.65
N LEU A 187 19.70 1.89 -6.61
CA LEU A 187 20.13 2.26 -5.26
C LEU A 187 21.23 1.34 -4.71
N ARG A 188 21.08 0.02 -4.90
CA ARG A 188 22.11 -0.93 -4.48
C ARG A 188 23.46 -0.68 -5.14
N LYS A 189 23.47 -0.36 -6.43
CA LYS A 189 24.69 0.01 -7.17
C LYS A 189 25.30 1.30 -6.63
N LEU A 190 24.50 2.34 -6.42
CA LEU A 190 24.96 3.61 -5.90
C LEU A 190 25.51 3.51 -4.46
N LEU A 191 24.86 2.72 -3.59
CA LEU A 191 25.32 2.48 -2.22
C LEU A 191 26.59 1.63 -2.14
N SER A 192 26.85 0.78 -3.15
CA SER A 192 28.11 0.05 -3.25
C SER A 192 29.29 0.93 -3.69
N GLU A 193 29.01 2.10 -4.26
CA GLU A 193 30.01 3.04 -4.80
C GLU A 193 30.20 4.31 -3.94
N SER A 194 29.28 4.63 -3.00
CA SER A 194 29.38 5.81 -2.14
C SER A 194 28.57 5.73 -0.85
N ASP A 195 29.16 6.15 0.26
CA ASP A 195 28.56 6.11 1.62
C ASP A 195 27.46 7.15 1.89
N SER A 196 26.93 7.84 0.89
CA SER A 196 25.93 8.89 1.13
C SER A 196 24.96 9.09 -0.03
N VAL A 197 23.86 8.34 -0.05
CA VAL A 197 22.65 8.77 -0.81
C VAL A 197 21.39 8.38 -0.06
N SER A 198 20.86 9.28 0.75
CA SER A 198 19.45 9.26 1.16
C SER A 198 18.66 10.20 0.22
N SER A 199 18.53 9.86 -1.05
CA SER A 199 17.63 10.58 -1.94
C SER A 199 16.26 9.90 -1.91
N ALA A 200 15.24 10.66 -1.50
CA ALA A 200 13.85 10.24 -1.65
C ALA A 200 13.62 9.88 -3.13
N ILE A 201 13.31 8.62 -3.39
CA ILE A 201 12.98 8.15 -4.74
C ILE A 201 11.65 8.81 -5.12
N SER A 202 11.71 9.86 -5.92
CA SER A 202 10.53 10.51 -6.50
C SER A 202 10.18 9.86 -7.84
N LEU A 203 8.91 9.91 -8.18
CA LEU A 203 8.42 9.54 -9.49
C LEU A 203 8.66 10.72 -10.44
N ASP A 204 9.46 10.53 -11.47
CA ASP A 204 9.69 11.56 -12.49
C ASP A 204 8.77 11.39 -13.71
N LEU A 205 8.86 12.30 -14.68
CA LEU A 205 8.02 12.27 -15.87
C LEU A 205 8.32 11.06 -16.77
N GLU A 206 9.57 10.59 -16.81
CA GLU A 206 9.97 9.42 -17.60
C GLU A 206 9.43 8.14 -16.97
N ASP A 207 9.49 8.02 -15.64
CA ASP A 207 8.85 6.94 -14.89
C ASP A 207 7.34 6.87 -15.20
N ILE A 208 6.65 8.02 -15.16
CA ILE A 208 5.19 8.08 -15.44
C ILE A 208 4.90 7.65 -16.88
N LYS A 209 5.70 8.09 -17.85
CA LYS A 209 5.55 7.67 -19.24
C LYS A 209 5.77 6.16 -19.41
N ALA A 210 6.82 5.62 -18.80
CA ALA A 210 7.11 4.19 -18.85
C ALA A 210 5.98 3.34 -18.24
N LEU A 211 5.34 3.84 -17.18
CA LEU A 211 4.19 3.18 -16.56
C LEU A 211 2.92 3.22 -17.42
N LEU A 212 2.74 4.24 -18.27
CA LEU A 212 1.55 4.45 -19.11
C LEU A 212 1.69 3.97 -20.55
N GLN A 213 2.90 3.60 -21.00
CA GLN A 213 3.14 3.01 -22.34
C GLN A 213 2.82 1.52 -22.32
N ASP A 214 2.16 1.02 -23.40
CA ASP A 214 1.87 -0.41 -23.62
C ASP A 214 3.14 -1.21 -23.89
#